data_54ebaae88412100e340af1102713657f
#
_entry.id   54ebaae88412100e340af1102713657f
#
_cell.length_a   1.000
_cell.length_b   1.000
_cell.length_c   1.000
_cell.angle_alpha   90.00
_cell.angle_beta   90.00
_cell.angle_gamma   90.00
#
_symmetry.space_group_name_H-M   'P 1'
#
loop_
_entity.id
_entity.type
_entity.pdbx_description
1 polymer ?
#
loop_
_entity_poly.entity_id
_entity_poly.type
_entity_poly.pdbx_seq_one_letter_code
_entity_poly.pdbx_strand_id
1 'polypeptide(L)'
;ILLGYISDGISGIDYSELCTQATIDNPTDEDIQALQDIAADAEQRRQQLLKDSLESEIEEEEKSELGSISKDTEKALYNRKRAEQLAKLLCAKKVITDLCNSELFDDLWMDFCKGEIGNSAIRTALVAQKTKHIGSSMMELNVCGAIPPYNEVLGGKLVALLAISPQVVYDYKERYANKSSEIASRLKGEPVCRPADLVYVGTTSLYYVGSSQYNRLKLPGSMFESDFDVVWKQLGTTIGFGTMHISKATTMSLTEATTDDFNRINHVFGEGASPKMRLLTMSIRELLESTNEDSKDFSKHAMSRIVYGACLAKNTFEYLMGTDQEPVYYTDMSDYKKGTDAIIRFWQNRWLGSRLNYEPIYERVRRFNKQAFLVSNQINEDKKWSFTKLKEESHMPAVDENQTGIQFVRDFYRGSSAYADHIDSSLLSNIHLVTRLDQAILNAVMDGKDIVLTGNPGDGKTHIIRMLRDKLEALGKSVLIELDASTLSNEEIYKHWKNARDNNVPYVIAINAAVLYSLYRYCKDFEPVKKAYEQMSHAVVFHN
;
A
#
# COMPACT_ATOMS: atom_id res chain seq x y z
N ILE A 1 12.25 -29.69 16.26
CA ILE A 1 12.24 -28.31 15.78
C ILE A 1 10.81 -27.73 15.84
N LEU A 2 9.81 -28.28 15.10
CA LEU A 2 8.46 -27.74 15.05
C LEU A 2 7.79 -27.65 16.44
N LEU A 3 7.96 -28.69 17.29
CA LEU A 3 7.46 -28.65 18.66
C LEU A 3 8.13 -27.56 19.49
N GLY A 4 9.40 -27.28 19.27
CA GLY A 4 10.11 -26.15 19.89
C GLY A 4 9.49 -24.82 19.49
N TYR A 5 9.21 -24.61 18.20
CA TYR A 5 8.54 -23.39 17.72
C TYR A 5 7.15 -23.20 18.32
N ILE A 6 6.38 -24.29 18.48
CA ILE A 6 5.08 -24.24 19.14
C ILE A 6 5.23 -23.88 20.62
N SER A 7 6.18 -24.50 21.34
CA SER A 7 6.45 -24.19 22.73
C SER A 7 6.84 -22.72 22.92
N ASP A 8 7.69 -22.18 22.05
CA ASP A 8 8.05 -20.76 22.03
C ASP A 8 6.82 -19.87 21.78
N GLY A 9 5.93 -20.28 20.86
CA GLY A 9 4.66 -19.59 20.61
C GLY A 9 3.74 -19.56 21.81
N ILE A 10 3.61 -20.68 22.52
CA ILE A 10 2.79 -20.81 23.74
C ILE A 10 3.35 -19.95 24.86
N SER A 11 4.68 -19.97 25.07
CA SER A 11 5.34 -19.15 26.11
C SER A 11 5.16 -17.62 25.91
N GLY A 12 4.86 -17.21 24.69
CA GLY A 12 4.55 -15.83 24.35
C GLY A 12 3.10 -15.39 24.68
N ILE A 13 2.27 -16.30 25.22
CA ILE A 13 0.87 -16.04 25.54
C ILE A 13 0.67 -16.20 27.05
N ASP A 14 0.05 -15.20 27.68
CA ASP A 14 -0.46 -15.39 29.03
C ASP A 14 -1.75 -16.23 28.95
N TYR A 15 -1.64 -17.48 29.37
CA TYR A 15 -2.74 -18.45 29.37
C TYR A 15 -3.29 -18.75 30.78
N SER A 16 -2.84 -18.06 31.80
CA SER A 16 -3.20 -18.31 33.20
C SER A 16 -4.71 -18.27 33.47
N GLU A 17 -5.43 -17.42 32.73
CA GLU A 17 -6.89 -17.30 32.80
C GLU A 17 -7.63 -18.21 31.80
N LEU A 18 -6.93 -18.91 30.90
CA LEU A 18 -7.53 -19.66 29.80
C LEU A 18 -7.49 -21.19 30.03
N CYS A 19 -6.40 -21.71 30.55
CA CYS A 19 -6.22 -23.14 30.78
C CYS A 19 -5.13 -23.43 31.83
N THR A 20 -4.97 -24.70 32.20
CA THR A 20 -3.96 -25.16 33.15
C THR A 20 -2.67 -25.57 32.45
N GLN A 21 -1.59 -25.69 33.22
CA GLN A 21 -0.31 -26.23 32.71
C GLN A 21 -0.48 -27.67 32.18
N ALA A 22 -1.32 -28.47 32.82
CA ALA A 22 -1.59 -29.85 32.37
C ALA A 22 -2.19 -29.87 30.96
N THR A 23 -3.11 -28.95 30.65
CA THR A 23 -3.67 -28.76 29.30
C THR A 23 -2.57 -28.39 28.29
N ILE A 24 -1.62 -27.54 28.71
CA ILE A 24 -0.50 -27.17 27.83
C ILE A 24 0.39 -28.38 27.54
N ASP A 25 0.68 -29.19 28.55
CA ASP A 25 1.60 -30.33 28.42
C ASP A 25 1.00 -31.46 27.56
N ASN A 26 -0.25 -31.80 27.78
CA ASN A 26 -0.95 -32.90 27.11
C ASN A 26 -2.37 -32.45 26.66
N PRO A 27 -2.49 -31.69 25.56
CA PRO A 27 -3.75 -31.15 25.10
C PRO A 27 -4.70 -32.25 24.58
N THR A 28 -5.95 -32.23 25.05
CA THR A 28 -7.02 -33.06 24.53
C THR A 28 -7.89 -32.32 23.51
N ASP A 29 -8.77 -33.00 22.79
CA ASP A 29 -9.70 -32.34 21.87
C ASP A 29 -10.73 -31.51 22.64
N GLU A 30 -11.14 -31.98 23.85
CA GLU A 30 -12.00 -31.22 24.74
C GLU A 30 -11.36 -29.91 25.21
N ASP A 31 -10.07 -29.92 25.54
CA ASP A 31 -9.34 -28.70 25.90
C ASP A 31 -9.28 -27.69 24.75
N ILE A 32 -9.02 -28.19 23.54
CA ILE A 32 -8.95 -27.34 22.33
C ILE A 32 -10.33 -26.74 22.05
N GLN A 33 -11.38 -27.53 22.16
CA GLN A 33 -12.77 -27.06 21.99
C GLN A 33 -13.13 -26.01 23.05
N ALA A 34 -12.81 -26.26 24.32
CA ALA A 34 -13.06 -25.30 25.40
C ALA A 34 -12.41 -23.93 25.13
N LEU A 35 -11.19 -23.91 24.57
CA LEU A 35 -10.51 -22.66 24.18
C LEU A 35 -11.22 -21.98 23.00
N GLN A 36 -11.76 -22.74 22.06
CA GLN A 36 -12.55 -22.19 20.96
C GLN A 36 -13.87 -21.60 21.46
N ASP A 37 -14.51 -22.22 22.41
CA ASP A 37 -15.74 -21.75 23.06
C ASP A 37 -15.45 -20.43 23.83
N ILE A 38 -14.36 -20.37 24.60
CA ILE A 38 -13.91 -19.13 25.25
C ILE A 38 -13.68 -18.02 24.23
N ALA A 39 -13.10 -18.33 23.08
CA ALA A 39 -12.89 -17.35 22.03
C ALA A 39 -14.21 -16.84 21.41
N ALA A 40 -15.17 -17.75 21.22
CA ALA A 40 -16.50 -17.41 20.71
C ALA A 40 -17.28 -16.53 21.71
N ASP A 41 -17.26 -16.87 22.99
CA ASP A 41 -17.88 -16.09 24.05
C ASP A 41 -17.28 -14.69 24.17
N ALA A 42 -15.94 -14.59 24.08
CA ALA A 42 -15.24 -13.32 24.11
C ALA A 42 -15.59 -12.43 22.89
N GLU A 43 -15.80 -13.02 21.71
CA GLU A 43 -16.26 -12.30 20.53
C GLU A 43 -17.71 -11.82 20.68
N GLN A 44 -18.59 -12.67 21.18
CA GLN A 44 -19.99 -12.31 21.44
C GLN A 44 -20.06 -11.15 22.44
N ARG A 45 -19.28 -11.22 23.53
CA ARG A 45 -19.18 -10.14 24.51
C ARG A 45 -18.64 -8.85 23.88
N ARG A 46 -17.63 -8.96 23.04
CA ARG A 46 -17.07 -7.80 22.30
C ARG A 46 -18.13 -7.12 21.42
N GLN A 47 -18.89 -7.92 20.68
CA GLN A 47 -19.96 -7.41 19.82
C GLN A 47 -21.06 -6.74 20.62
N GLN A 48 -21.43 -7.27 21.79
CA GLN A 48 -22.41 -6.64 22.67
C GLN A 48 -21.91 -5.30 23.19
N LEU A 49 -20.66 -5.24 23.69
CA LEU A 49 -20.06 -3.99 24.17
C LEU A 49 -19.95 -2.91 23.08
N LEU A 50 -19.73 -3.34 21.82
CA LEU A 50 -19.73 -2.42 20.68
C LEU A 50 -21.14 -1.91 20.36
N LYS A 51 -22.18 -2.73 20.49
CA LYS A 51 -23.57 -2.31 20.33
C LYS A 51 -23.95 -1.30 21.42
N ASP A 52 -23.68 -1.63 22.67
CA ASP A 52 -24.02 -0.79 23.83
C ASP A 52 -23.34 0.59 23.73
N SER A 53 -22.10 0.64 23.22
CA SER A 53 -21.39 1.90 23.00
C SER A 53 -21.99 2.73 21.86
N LEU A 54 -22.49 2.10 20.80
CA LEU A 54 -23.14 2.78 19.69
C LEU A 54 -24.52 3.35 20.09
N GLU A 55 -25.27 2.62 20.92
CA GLU A 55 -26.55 3.09 21.43
C GLU A 55 -26.37 4.29 22.36
N SER A 56 -25.32 4.32 23.19
CA SER A 56 -25.01 5.45 24.07
C SER A 56 -24.48 6.69 23.33
N GLU A 57 -23.78 6.53 22.18
CA GLU A 57 -23.32 7.66 21.36
C GLU A 57 -24.47 8.34 20.57
N ILE A 58 -25.56 7.64 20.30
CA ILE A 58 -26.74 8.20 19.64
C ILE A 58 -27.52 9.15 20.59
N GLU A 59 -27.40 8.96 21.90
CA GLU A 59 -28.02 9.82 22.90
C GLU A 59 -27.22 11.08 23.26
N GLU A 60 -25.91 11.15 22.88
CA GLU A 60 -25.01 12.29 23.12
C GLU A 60 -24.50 12.90 21.81
N GLU A 61 -25.35 13.53 21.03
CA GLU A 61 -24.94 14.44 19.96
C GLU A 61 -24.40 15.75 20.54
N GLU A 62 -23.23 15.73 21.15
CA GLU A 62 -22.33 16.90 21.26
C GLU A 62 -21.06 16.49 22.01
N LYS A 63 -19.94 16.57 21.30
CA LYS A 63 -18.55 16.39 21.78
C LYS A 63 -18.02 14.95 21.75
N SER A 64 -17.25 14.63 20.73
CA SER A 64 -15.84 14.28 20.98
C SER A 64 -15.11 13.79 19.74
N GLU A 65 -13.88 14.21 19.66
CA GLU A 65 -12.79 13.56 18.96
C GLU A 65 -12.80 12.05 19.16
N LEU A 66 -12.48 11.30 18.10
CA LEU A 66 -12.25 9.84 18.03
C LEU A 66 -12.67 9.06 19.28
N GLY A 67 -13.79 8.35 19.21
CA GLY A 67 -14.33 7.52 20.28
C GLY A 67 -13.27 6.61 20.90
N SER A 68 -13.00 6.80 22.18
CA SER A 68 -12.14 5.94 22.96
C SER A 68 -12.87 4.61 23.17
N ILE A 69 -12.31 3.52 22.62
CA ILE A 69 -12.80 2.18 22.87
C ILE A 69 -12.74 1.89 24.36
N SER A 70 -13.82 1.33 24.89
CA SER A 70 -13.84 0.96 26.29
C SER A 70 -12.76 -0.11 26.57
N LYS A 71 -12.11 -0.02 27.72
CA LYS A 71 -11.11 -1.02 28.18
C LYS A 71 -11.67 -2.44 28.16
N ASP A 72 -12.97 -2.59 28.36
CA ASP A 72 -13.64 -3.89 28.35
C ASP A 72 -13.76 -4.49 26.96
N THR A 73 -14.06 -3.68 25.95
CA THR A 73 -14.05 -4.11 24.54
C THR A 73 -12.65 -4.54 24.08
N GLU A 74 -11.64 -3.79 24.51
CA GLU A 74 -10.25 -4.13 24.24
C GLU A 74 -9.85 -5.44 24.93
N LYS A 75 -10.21 -5.61 26.21
CA LYS A 75 -9.97 -6.85 26.98
C LYS A 75 -10.65 -8.06 26.33
N ALA A 76 -11.90 -7.93 25.90
CA ALA A 76 -12.62 -8.99 25.19
C ALA A 76 -11.90 -9.38 23.87
N LEU A 77 -11.43 -8.42 23.09
CA LEU A 77 -10.66 -8.69 21.87
C LEU A 77 -9.36 -9.47 22.16
N TYR A 78 -8.62 -9.10 23.20
CA TYR A 78 -7.38 -9.79 23.56
C TYR A 78 -7.64 -11.19 24.10
N ASN A 79 -8.69 -11.39 24.89
CA ASN A 79 -9.08 -12.71 25.37
C ASN A 79 -9.45 -13.63 24.20
N ARG A 80 -10.25 -13.15 23.23
CA ARG A 80 -10.53 -13.88 22.00
C ARG A 80 -9.25 -14.30 21.29
N LYS A 81 -8.35 -13.35 21.02
CA LYS A 81 -7.12 -13.62 20.26
C LYS A 81 -6.18 -14.58 20.97
N ARG A 82 -6.05 -14.46 22.30
CA ARG A 82 -5.24 -15.39 23.10
C ARG A 82 -5.80 -16.81 23.03
N ALA A 83 -7.10 -16.97 23.23
CA ALA A 83 -7.76 -18.27 23.19
C ALA A 83 -7.69 -18.90 21.80
N GLU A 84 -7.99 -18.16 20.71
CA GLU A 84 -7.86 -18.65 19.33
C GLU A 84 -6.44 -19.08 18.97
N GLN A 85 -5.44 -18.26 19.36
CA GLN A 85 -4.04 -18.55 19.07
C GLN A 85 -3.57 -19.78 19.86
N LEU A 86 -3.94 -19.86 21.12
CA LEU A 86 -3.59 -20.99 21.98
C LEU A 86 -4.23 -22.28 21.48
N ALA A 87 -5.52 -22.29 21.12
CA ALA A 87 -6.21 -23.42 20.55
C ALA A 87 -5.51 -23.96 19.29
N LYS A 88 -5.09 -23.06 18.38
CA LYS A 88 -4.33 -23.43 17.17
C LYS A 88 -2.98 -24.04 17.50
N LEU A 89 -2.24 -23.48 18.46
CA LEU A 89 -0.93 -24.00 18.88
C LEU A 89 -1.05 -25.37 19.55
N LEU A 90 -2.05 -25.58 20.42
CA LEU A 90 -2.27 -26.86 21.09
C LEU A 90 -2.74 -27.93 20.10
N CYS A 91 -3.62 -27.59 19.16
CA CYS A 91 -4.00 -28.48 18.06
C CYS A 91 -2.76 -28.92 17.25
N ALA A 92 -1.92 -27.97 16.85
CA ALA A 92 -0.68 -28.27 16.13
C ALA A 92 0.30 -29.12 16.98
N LYS A 93 0.42 -28.81 18.29
CA LYS A 93 1.23 -29.60 19.23
C LYS A 93 0.75 -31.04 19.29
N LYS A 94 -0.54 -31.27 19.50
CA LYS A 94 -1.14 -32.62 19.56
C LYS A 94 -0.84 -33.39 18.27
N VAL A 95 -1.21 -32.84 17.11
CA VAL A 95 -1.07 -33.49 15.82
C VAL A 95 0.38 -33.85 15.50
N ILE A 96 1.35 -32.99 15.80
CA ILE A 96 2.78 -33.26 15.58
C ILE A 96 3.30 -34.27 16.59
N THR A 97 2.86 -34.22 17.85
CA THR A 97 3.27 -35.16 18.90
C THR A 97 2.77 -36.57 18.56
N ASP A 98 1.52 -36.70 18.12
CA ASP A 98 0.92 -37.99 17.71
C ASP A 98 1.72 -38.58 16.53
N LEU A 99 2.12 -37.78 15.55
CA LEU A 99 2.97 -38.22 14.45
C LEU A 99 4.36 -38.68 14.94
N CYS A 100 5.00 -37.90 15.84
CA CYS A 100 6.32 -38.22 16.36
C CYS A 100 6.33 -39.52 17.21
N ASN A 101 5.21 -39.86 17.85
CA ASN A 101 5.04 -41.07 18.63
C ASN A 101 4.65 -42.28 17.76
N SER A 102 4.38 -42.10 16.47
CA SER A 102 4.07 -43.19 15.55
C SER A 102 5.31 -44.00 15.19
N GLU A 103 5.22 -45.33 15.24
CA GLU A 103 6.27 -46.23 14.79
C GLU A 103 6.60 -46.09 13.27
N LEU A 104 5.68 -45.49 12.52
CA LEU A 104 5.76 -45.30 11.07
C LEU A 104 6.11 -43.82 10.70
N PHE A 105 6.79 -43.09 11.57
CA PHE A 105 7.08 -41.66 11.38
C PHE A 105 7.70 -41.37 10.01
N ASP A 106 8.73 -42.08 9.61
CA ASP A 106 9.45 -41.81 8.36
C ASP A 106 8.58 -42.05 7.11
N ASP A 107 7.71 -43.04 7.15
CA ASP A 107 6.78 -43.36 6.05
C ASP A 107 5.63 -42.35 5.98
N LEU A 108 5.15 -41.89 7.11
CA LEU A 108 3.99 -40.98 7.20
C LEU A 108 4.38 -39.51 7.01
N TRP A 109 5.64 -39.13 7.18
CA TRP A 109 6.08 -37.73 7.15
C TRP A 109 5.73 -37.01 5.84
N MET A 110 5.99 -37.67 4.71
CA MET A 110 5.71 -37.06 3.41
C MET A 110 4.21 -36.88 3.15
N ASP A 111 3.41 -37.82 3.58
CA ASP A 111 1.94 -37.72 3.45
C ASP A 111 1.37 -36.72 4.45
N PHE A 112 1.92 -36.64 5.65
CA PHE A 112 1.60 -35.61 6.62
C PHE A 112 1.87 -34.21 6.08
N CYS A 113 3.03 -33.98 5.47
CA CYS A 113 3.37 -32.68 4.88
C CYS A 113 2.43 -32.26 3.74
N LYS A 114 1.87 -33.22 3.00
CA LYS A 114 0.91 -32.98 1.90
C LYS A 114 -0.53 -32.89 2.38
N GLY A 115 -0.85 -33.54 3.50
CA GLY A 115 -2.20 -33.54 4.09
C GLY A 115 -2.59 -32.16 4.65
N GLU A 116 -3.86 -31.85 4.59
CA GLU A 116 -4.39 -30.56 5.06
C GLU A 116 -4.08 -30.29 6.55
N ILE A 117 -4.30 -31.30 7.40
CA ILE A 117 -4.07 -31.22 8.84
C ILE A 117 -2.59 -31.01 9.14
N GLY A 118 -1.72 -31.84 8.54
CA GLY A 118 -0.27 -31.74 8.73
C GLY A 118 0.30 -30.41 8.22
N ASN A 119 -0.13 -30.00 7.04
CA ASN A 119 0.27 -28.70 6.47
C ASN A 119 -0.17 -27.54 7.38
N SER A 120 -1.39 -27.59 7.92
CA SER A 120 -1.89 -26.59 8.87
C SER A 120 -1.08 -26.55 10.17
N ALA A 121 -0.71 -27.72 10.72
CA ALA A 121 0.11 -27.82 11.92
C ALA A 121 1.52 -27.28 11.71
N ILE A 122 2.18 -27.65 10.58
CA ILE A 122 3.49 -27.11 10.19
C ILE A 122 3.42 -25.59 10.02
N ARG A 123 2.43 -25.10 9.32
CA ARG A 123 2.23 -23.67 9.10
C ARG A 123 2.04 -22.92 10.42
N THR A 124 1.28 -23.48 11.37
CA THR A 124 1.07 -22.91 12.70
C THR A 124 2.39 -22.80 13.47
N ALA A 125 3.22 -23.84 13.46
CA ALA A 125 4.54 -23.85 14.08
C ALA A 125 5.46 -22.78 13.47
N LEU A 126 5.52 -22.70 12.14
CA LEU A 126 6.33 -21.70 11.43
C LEU A 126 5.85 -20.28 11.70
N VAL A 127 4.55 -20.05 11.80
CA VAL A 127 3.98 -18.73 12.14
C VAL A 127 4.29 -18.36 13.59
N ALA A 128 4.27 -19.32 14.52
CA ALA A 128 4.66 -19.08 15.91
C ALA A 128 6.10 -18.57 16.01
N GLN A 129 7.02 -19.22 15.32
CA GLN A 129 8.43 -18.80 15.27
C GLN A 129 8.62 -17.45 14.56
N LYS A 130 7.82 -17.19 13.51
CA LYS A 130 7.85 -15.93 12.76
C LYS A 130 7.68 -14.71 13.68
N THR A 131 6.88 -14.79 14.72
CA THR A 131 6.62 -13.67 15.63
C THR A 131 7.84 -13.30 16.50
N LYS A 132 8.83 -14.18 16.63
CA LYS A 132 10.00 -13.98 17.50
C LYS A 132 11.05 -13.04 16.88
N HIS A 133 11.41 -13.27 15.62
CA HIS A 133 12.46 -12.53 14.93
C HIS A 133 11.98 -11.74 13.71
N ILE A 134 11.14 -12.32 12.86
CA ILE A 134 10.79 -11.72 11.57
C ILE A 134 10.18 -10.32 11.72
N GLY A 135 9.31 -10.11 12.71
CA GLY A 135 8.64 -8.83 12.95
C GLY A 135 9.55 -7.69 13.38
N SER A 136 10.75 -7.99 13.89
CA SER A 136 11.68 -7.00 14.43
C SER A 136 13.08 -7.05 13.81
N SER A 137 13.33 -7.98 12.86
CA SER A 137 14.65 -8.16 12.25
C SER A 137 14.63 -8.00 10.73
N MET A 138 13.49 -7.57 10.20
CA MET A 138 13.31 -7.25 8.77
C MET A 138 12.82 -5.82 8.60
N MET A 139 13.29 -5.16 7.55
CA MET A 139 12.87 -3.81 7.17
C MET A 139 12.37 -3.79 5.73
N GLU A 140 11.23 -3.13 5.50
CA GLU A 140 10.72 -2.87 4.16
C GLU A 140 10.91 -1.38 3.81
N LEU A 141 11.52 -1.13 2.65
CA LEU A 141 11.70 0.21 2.11
C LEU A 141 10.49 0.57 1.26
N ASN A 142 9.67 1.48 1.75
CA ASN A 142 8.51 1.98 1.00
C ASN A 142 8.92 2.97 -0.08
N VAL A 143 9.94 3.79 0.20
CA VAL A 143 10.50 4.78 -0.74
C VAL A 143 12.01 4.70 -0.69
N CYS A 144 12.63 4.46 -1.84
CA CYS A 144 14.08 4.39 -1.97
C CYS A 144 14.51 5.03 -3.29
N GLY A 145 15.04 6.24 -3.23
CA GLY A 145 15.49 6.96 -4.42
C GLY A 145 16.27 8.22 -4.07
N ALA A 146 17.13 8.64 -4.98
CA ALA A 146 17.81 9.92 -4.87
C ALA A 146 16.88 11.03 -5.39
N ILE A 147 16.70 12.06 -4.58
CA ILE A 147 15.88 13.22 -4.94
C ILE A 147 16.64 14.20 -5.87
N PRO A 148 15.95 14.92 -6.74
CA PRO A 148 16.58 16.01 -7.49
C PRO A 148 17.19 17.05 -6.55
N PRO A 149 18.35 17.62 -6.90
CA PRO A 149 19.21 17.41 -8.07
C PRO A 149 20.20 16.27 -7.93
N TYR A 150 20.29 15.70 -6.74
CA TYR A 150 21.28 14.68 -6.40
C TYR A 150 21.10 13.41 -7.22
N ASN A 151 19.88 13.14 -7.72
CA ASN A 151 19.57 11.99 -8.56
C ASN A 151 20.44 11.91 -9.83
N GLU A 152 20.86 13.05 -10.38
CA GLU A 152 21.73 13.08 -11.57
C GLU A 152 23.10 12.50 -11.27
N VAL A 153 23.66 12.79 -10.11
CA VAL A 153 24.98 12.31 -9.68
C VAL A 153 24.87 10.96 -8.97
N LEU A 154 24.07 10.89 -7.92
CA LEU A 154 24.00 9.73 -7.03
C LEU A 154 23.31 8.55 -7.68
N GLY A 155 22.24 8.81 -8.43
CA GLY A 155 21.37 7.77 -8.97
C GLY A 155 20.73 6.90 -7.88
N GLY A 156 19.86 5.99 -8.28
CA GLY A 156 19.21 5.08 -7.34
C GLY A 156 20.16 4.03 -6.73
N LYS A 157 21.28 3.74 -7.38
CA LYS A 157 22.20 2.68 -6.93
C LYS A 157 22.92 3.01 -5.62
N LEU A 158 23.39 4.24 -5.43
CA LEU A 158 24.00 4.63 -4.15
C LEU A 158 22.98 4.52 -3.01
N VAL A 159 21.76 5.01 -3.22
CA VAL A 159 20.72 4.97 -2.18
C VAL A 159 20.38 3.52 -1.81
N ALA A 160 20.28 2.63 -2.80
CA ALA A 160 20.02 1.21 -2.56
C ALA A 160 21.20 0.49 -1.85
N LEU A 161 22.44 0.92 -2.11
CA LEU A 161 23.63 0.41 -1.39
C LEU A 161 23.65 0.93 0.04
N LEU A 162 23.33 2.20 0.26
CA LEU A 162 23.29 2.78 1.61
C LEU A 162 22.16 2.18 2.46
N ALA A 163 21.05 1.76 1.84
CA ALA A 163 19.96 1.09 2.54
C ALA A 163 20.35 -0.26 3.16
N ILE A 164 21.44 -0.88 2.68
CA ILE A 164 21.99 -2.14 3.20
C ILE A 164 23.36 -1.93 3.89
N SER A 165 23.68 -0.69 4.26
CA SER A 165 24.96 -0.34 4.91
C SER A 165 24.96 -0.70 6.39
N PRO A 166 26.17 -0.88 6.99
CA PRO A 166 26.31 -1.09 8.43
C PRO A 166 25.74 0.07 9.26
N GLN A 167 25.76 1.29 8.75
CA GLN A 167 25.14 2.44 9.40
C GLN A 167 23.64 2.21 9.65
N VAL A 168 22.93 1.69 8.64
CA VAL A 168 21.49 1.42 8.78
C VAL A 168 21.22 0.33 9.80
N VAL A 169 22.05 -0.72 9.83
CA VAL A 169 21.94 -1.78 10.85
C VAL A 169 22.15 -1.21 12.27
N TYR A 170 23.17 -0.37 12.44
CA TYR A 170 23.46 0.30 13.70
C TYR A 170 22.31 1.21 14.14
N ASP A 171 21.86 2.12 13.27
CA ASP A 171 20.78 3.06 13.56
C ASP A 171 19.46 2.34 13.85
N TYR A 172 19.21 1.22 13.19
CA TYR A 172 18.04 0.38 13.45
C TYR A 172 18.07 -0.20 14.85
N LYS A 173 19.22 -0.76 15.27
CA LYS A 173 19.41 -1.32 16.61
C LYS A 173 19.26 -0.25 17.69
N GLU A 174 19.92 0.89 17.54
CA GLU A 174 19.79 2.04 18.47
C GLU A 174 18.35 2.51 18.63
N ARG A 175 17.61 2.52 17.53
CA ARG A 175 16.23 3.01 17.52
C ARG A 175 15.21 2.05 18.13
N TYR A 176 15.41 0.75 17.97
CA TYR A 176 14.37 -0.25 18.23
C TYR A 176 14.71 -1.25 19.36
N ALA A 177 15.97 -1.41 19.77
CA ALA A 177 16.37 -2.41 20.75
C ALA A 177 15.60 -2.34 22.09
N ASN A 178 15.26 -1.12 22.52
CA ASN A 178 14.59 -0.88 23.80
C ASN A 178 13.09 -0.58 23.65
N LYS A 179 12.51 -0.80 22.48
CA LYS A 179 11.08 -0.56 22.26
C LYS A 179 10.28 -1.82 22.53
N SER A 180 9.31 -1.72 23.44
CA SER A 180 8.33 -2.77 23.66
C SER A 180 7.32 -2.83 22.51
N SER A 181 6.96 -4.05 22.11
CA SER A 181 5.89 -4.29 21.14
C SER A 181 4.54 -4.08 21.83
N GLU A 182 3.78 -3.07 21.43
CA GLU A 182 2.48 -2.77 22.03
C GLU A 182 1.51 -3.96 21.95
N ILE A 183 1.39 -4.58 20.78
CA ILE A 183 0.49 -5.72 20.56
C ILE A 183 0.93 -6.94 21.40
N ALA A 184 2.23 -7.28 21.37
CA ALA A 184 2.73 -8.42 22.12
C ALA A 184 2.65 -8.20 23.62
N SER A 185 2.94 -6.98 24.11
CA SER A 185 2.84 -6.61 25.51
C SER A 185 1.41 -6.72 26.04
N ARG A 186 0.43 -6.28 25.26
CA ARG A 186 -0.99 -6.43 25.62
C ARG A 186 -1.46 -7.88 25.61
N LEU A 187 -0.97 -8.71 24.66
CA LEU A 187 -1.27 -10.14 24.62
C LEU A 187 -0.66 -10.89 25.80
N LYS A 188 0.52 -10.50 26.22
CA LYS A 188 1.24 -11.16 27.32
C LYS A 188 0.92 -10.56 28.71
N GLY A 189 0.39 -9.34 28.77
CA GLY A 189 0.11 -8.63 30.01
C GLY A 189 1.34 -7.96 30.64
N GLU A 190 2.52 -8.07 30.03
CA GLU A 190 3.78 -7.46 30.47
C GLU A 190 4.59 -6.91 29.29
N PRO A 191 5.52 -5.96 29.49
CA PRO A 191 6.32 -5.41 28.41
C PRO A 191 7.14 -6.48 27.67
N VAL A 192 6.94 -6.62 26.38
CA VAL A 192 7.66 -7.54 25.50
C VAL A 192 8.59 -6.76 24.60
N CYS A 193 9.90 -6.84 24.85
CA CYS A 193 10.93 -6.36 23.95
C CYS A 193 11.43 -7.50 23.07
N ARG A 194 11.77 -7.18 21.81
CA ARG A 194 12.28 -8.15 20.84
C ARG A 194 13.65 -7.73 20.33
N PRO A 195 14.49 -8.68 19.88
CA PRO A 195 15.75 -8.35 19.24
C PRO A 195 15.54 -7.36 18.09
N ALA A 196 16.40 -6.37 17.99
CA ALA A 196 16.39 -5.38 16.91
C ALA A 196 17.61 -5.56 16.00
N ASP A 197 17.93 -6.79 15.67
CA ASP A 197 19.05 -7.15 14.81
C ASP A 197 18.55 -7.23 13.37
N LEU A 198 18.75 -6.16 12.61
CA LEU A 198 18.31 -6.07 11.22
C LEU A 198 19.15 -6.98 10.33
N VAL A 199 18.56 -8.06 9.82
CA VAL A 199 19.23 -9.05 8.98
C VAL A 199 18.75 -9.10 7.54
N TYR A 200 17.63 -8.43 7.26
CA TYR A 200 17.01 -8.45 5.95
C TYR A 200 16.39 -7.11 5.59
N VAL A 201 16.61 -6.66 4.36
CA VAL A 201 15.99 -5.45 3.80
C VAL A 201 15.26 -5.82 2.53
N GLY A 202 13.97 -5.50 2.47
CA GLY A 202 13.10 -5.74 1.32
C GLY A 202 12.54 -4.45 0.73
N THR A 203 12.07 -4.55 -0.50
CA THR A 203 11.32 -3.48 -1.17
C THR A 203 10.49 -4.04 -2.31
N THR A 204 9.48 -3.29 -2.74
CA THR A 204 8.70 -3.59 -3.94
C THR A 204 8.91 -2.51 -4.99
N SER A 205 8.99 -2.90 -6.27
CA SER A 205 9.03 -1.94 -7.38
C SER A 205 7.72 -1.15 -7.44
N LEU A 206 7.76 0.07 -8.01
CA LEU A 206 6.54 0.85 -8.25
C LEU A 206 5.66 0.22 -9.33
N TYR A 207 6.28 -0.44 -10.30
CA TYR A 207 5.61 -1.03 -11.46
C TYR A 207 6.08 -2.47 -11.66
N TYR A 208 5.39 -3.20 -12.52
CA TYR A 208 5.77 -4.56 -12.95
C TYR A 208 7.14 -4.60 -13.65
N VAL A 209 7.63 -3.48 -14.13
CA VAL A 209 8.93 -3.40 -14.80
C VAL A 209 10.06 -3.44 -13.78
N GLY A 210 11.08 -4.26 -14.05
CA GLY A 210 12.26 -4.39 -13.20
C GLY A 210 12.99 -3.06 -13.00
N SER A 211 13.28 -2.74 -11.75
CA SER A 211 14.01 -1.52 -11.41
C SER A 211 15.51 -1.70 -11.68
N SER A 212 16.08 -0.86 -12.54
CA SER A 212 17.53 -0.81 -12.77
C SER A 212 18.35 -0.46 -11.53
N GLN A 213 17.68 0.11 -10.51
CA GLN A 213 18.27 0.47 -9.22
C GLN A 213 18.80 -0.74 -8.46
N TYR A 214 18.03 -1.83 -8.41
CA TYR A 214 18.36 -3.04 -7.65
C TYR A 214 19.05 -4.11 -8.52
N ASN A 215 18.83 -4.07 -9.84
CA ASN A 215 19.39 -5.06 -10.75
C ASN A 215 20.92 -5.04 -10.74
N ARG A 216 21.53 -6.20 -10.56
CA ARG A 216 22.99 -6.40 -10.53
C ARG A 216 23.69 -5.58 -9.44
N LEU A 217 23.01 -5.27 -8.36
CA LEU A 217 23.58 -4.55 -7.24
C LEU A 217 24.12 -5.56 -6.22
N LYS A 218 25.43 -5.56 -6.06
CA LYS A 218 26.17 -6.50 -5.23
C LYS A 218 27.29 -5.77 -4.50
N LEU A 219 27.42 -6.02 -3.22
CA LEU A 219 28.59 -5.70 -2.40
C LEU A 219 29.43 -6.97 -2.27
N PRO A 220 30.63 -7.02 -2.86
CA PRO A 220 31.51 -8.17 -2.70
C PRO A 220 31.96 -8.34 -1.25
N GLY A 221 31.87 -9.55 -0.71
CA GLY A 221 32.34 -9.86 0.63
C GLY A 221 33.82 -9.56 0.84
N SER A 222 34.63 -9.68 -0.23
CA SER A 222 36.05 -9.35 -0.19
C SER A 222 36.36 -7.90 0.20
N MET A 223 35.40 -6.98 0.10
CA MET A 223 35.55 -5.61 0.61
C MET A 223 35.58 -5.55 2.13
N PHE A 224 35.07 -6.55 2.79
CA PHE A 224 34.86 -6.64 4.24
C PHE A 224 35.57 -7.84 4.86
N GLU A 225 36.52 -8.44 4.15
CA GLU A 225 37.21 -9.65 4.59
C GLU A 225 36.25 -10.83 4.89
N SER A 226 35.11 -10.84 4.19
CA SER A 226 34.05 -11.84 4.36
C SER A 226 33.93 -12.74 3.11
N ASP A 227 33.51 -13.96 3.31
CA ASP A 227 33.16 -14.91 2.23
C ASP A 227 31.72 -14.74 1.75
N PHE A 228 30.96 -13.79 2.31
CA PHE A 228 29.57 -13.56 2.03
C PHE A 228 29.34 -12.27 1.24
N ASP A 229 28.75 -12.39 0.05
CA ASP A 229 28.34 -11.26 -0.78
C ASP A 229 26.94 -10.78 -0.44
N VAL A 230 26.74 -9.48 -0.24
CA VAL A 230 25.39 -8.91 -0.11
C VAL A 230 24.85 -8.54 -1.49
N VAL A 231 23.75 -9.16 -1.86
CA VAL A 231 23.15 -9.01 -3.20
C VAL A 231 21.69 -8.65 -3.10
N TRP A 232 21.27 -7.61 -3.80
CA TRP A 232 19.87 -7.36 -4.07
C TRP A 232 19.35 -8.40 -5.07
N LYS A 233 18.43 -9.25 -4.63
CA LYS A 233 17.84 -10.30 -5.46
C LYS A 233 16.38 -10.01 -5.75
N GLN A 234 15.95 -10.31 -6.96
CA GLN A 234 14.54 -10.41 -7.29
C GLN A 234 14.01 -11.71 -6.70
N LEU A 235 13.01 -11.63 -5.83
CA LEU A 235 12.46 -12.77 -5.09
C LEU A 235 11.16 -13.30 -5.69
N GLY A 236 10.43 -12.44 -6.40
CA GLY A 236 9.15 -12.79 -6.99
C GLY A 236 8.34 -11.56 -7.34
N THR A 237 7.03 -11.76 -7.48
CA THR A 237 6.06 -10.69 -7.76
C THR A 237 4.90 -10.75 -6.78
N THR A 238 4.32 -9.58 -6.47
CA THR A 238 3.10 -9.51 -5.66
C THR A 238 1.90 -9.97 -6.48
N ILE A 239 0.86 -10.44 -5.80
CA ILE A 239 -0.40 -10.83 -6.45
C ILE A 239 -1.24 -9.60 -6.82
N GLY A 240 -0.87 -8.40 -6.33
CA GLY A 240 -1.65 -7.18 -6.54
C GLY A 240 -2.96 -7.17 -5.74
N PHE A 241 -2.87 -7.46 -4.46
CA PHE A 241 -4.02 -7.43 -3.55
C PHE A 241 -4.26 -6.01 -3.02
N GLY A 242 -5.51 -5.55 -3.09
CA GLY A 242 -5.89 -4.23 -2.59
C GLY A 242 -7.19 -3.69 -3.20
N THR A 243 -7.54 -2.46 -2.84
CA THR A 243 -8.78 -1.80 -3.26
C THR A 243 -8.56 -0.65 -4.25
N MET A 244 -7.37 -0.54 -4.83
CA MET A 244 -7.02 0.58 -5.72
C MET A 244 -7.90 0.66 -6.98
N HIS A 245 -8.40 -0.47 -7.44
CA HIS A 245 -9.28 -0.59 -8.61
C HIS A 245 -10.76 -0.33 -8.27
N ILE A 246 -11.11 -0.24 -6.97
CA ILE A 246 -12.49 0.02 -6.54
C ILE A 246 -12.65 1.52 -6.35
N SER A 247 -13.55 2.12 -7.12
CA SER A 247 -13.81 3.56 -7.06
C SER A 247 -14.40 3.98 -5.71
N LYS A 248 -14.30 5.26 -5.38
CA LYS A 248 -14.94 5.82 -4.18
C LYS A 248 -16.46 5.65 -4.24
N ALA A 249 -17.06 5.86 -5.41
CA ALA A 249 -18.50 5.69 -5.62
C ALA A 249 -18.92 4.23 -5.40
N THR A 250 -18.21 3.27 -6.00
CA THR A 250 -18.43 1.84 -5.77
C THR A 250 -18.30 1.47 -4.29
N THR A 251 -17.28 2.02 -3.61
CA THR A 251 -17.10 1.80 -2.17
C THR A 251 -18.30 2.31 -1.37
N MET A 252 -18.80 3.50 -1.69
CA MET A 252 -19.99 4.07 -1.03
C MET A 252 -21.24 3.22 -1.30
N SER A 253 -21.50 2.87 -2.55
CA SER A 253 -22.67 2.03 -2.91
C SER A 253 -22.62 0.65 -2.27
N LEU A 254 -21.43 0.02 -2.21
CA LEU A 254 -21.24 -1.25 -1.51
C LEU A 254 -21.50 -1.11 -0.02
N THR A 255 -21.02 -0.02 0.59
CA THR A 255 -21.22 0.27 2.00
C THR A 255 -22.70 0.52 2.31
N GLU A 256 -23.39 1.32 1.48
CA GLU A 256 -24.81 1.63 1.64
C GLU A 256 -25.71 0.40 1.44
N ALA A 257 -25.35 -0.51 0.51
CA ALA A 257 -26.12 -1.71 0.24
C ALA A 257 -26.05 -2.75 1.37
N THR A 258 -25.02 -2.69 2.20
CA THR A 258 -24.75 -3.67 3.27
C THR A 258 -24.87 -3.08 4.68
N THR A 259 -25.31 -1.83 4.82
CA THR A 259 -25.58 -1.21 6.14
C THR A 259 -26.90 -1.69 6.74
N ASP A 260 -26.86 -2.90 7.33
CA ASP A 260 -27.57 -3.08 8.59
C ASP A 260 -26.70 -2.46 9.69
N ASP A 261 -27.29 -1.76 10.64
CA ASP A 261 -26.60 -1.06 11.75
C ASP A 261 -25.66 -1.94 12.59
N PHE A 262 -25.76 -3.26 12.43
CA PHE A 262 -24.94 -4.27 13.10
C PHE A 262 -23.55 -4.49 12.52
N ASN A 263 -23.29 -4.09 11.28
CA ASN A 263 -22.03 -4.35 10.56
C ASN A 263 -21.10 -3.14 10.49
N ARG A 264 -21.35 -2.08 11.25
CA ARG A 264 -20.41 -0.98 11.36
C ARG A 264 -19.07 -1.50 11.87
N ILE A 265 -18.13 -1.64 10.95
CA ILE A 265 -16.76 -1.98 11.27
C ILE A 265 -16.19 -0.81 12.07
N ASN A 266 -15.97 -1.06 13.34
CA ASN A 266 -15.29 -0.14 14.21
C ASN A 266 -13.93 0.22 13.59
N HIS A 267 -13.57 1.49 13.60
CA HIS A 267 -12.28 2.01 13.13
C HIS A 267 -11.09 1.50 13.93
N VAL A 268 -11.33 0.65 14.91
CA VAL A 268 -10.32 0.07 15.78
C VAL A 268 -9.44 -0.90 15.04
N PHE A 269 -8.16 -0.67 15.18
CA PHE A 269 -7.10 -1.54 14.68
C PHE A 269 -7.12 -2.86 15.48
N GLY A 270 -7.69 -3.91 14.95
CA GLY A 270 -7.80 -5.18 15.68
C GLY A 270 -7.52 -6.44 14.86
N GLU A 271 -7.64 -6.38 13.54
CA GLU A 271 -7.62 -7.60 12.69
C GLU A 271 -6.62 -7.56 11.52
N GLY A 272 -5.58 -6.74 11.62
CA GLY A 272 -4.48 -6.70 10.64
C GLY A 272 -4.80 -6.01 9.30
N ALA A 273 -6.06 -5.98 8.86
CA ALA A 273 -6.48 -5.28 7.66
C ALA A 273 -7.02 -3.87 8.00
N SER A 274 -6.86 -2.92 7.08
CA SER A 274 -7.45 -1.59 7.27
C SER A 274 -8.97 -1.66 7.40
N PRO A 275 -9.63 -0.77 8.16
CA PRO A 275 -11.08 -0.73 8.28
C PRO A 275 -11.79 -0.68 6.92
N LYS A 276 -11.27 0.11 5.98
CA LYS A 276 -11.78 0.17 4.61
C LYS A 276 -11.74 -1.18 3.89
N MET A 277 -10.64 -1.92 4.02
CA MET A 277 -10.48 -3.25 3.40
C MET A 277 -11.47 -4.26 3.99
N ARG A 278 -11.64 -4.24 5.31
CA ARG A 278 -12.58 -5.13 6.00
C ARG A 278 -14.01 -4.86 5.56
N LEU A 279 -14.41 -3.59 5.55
CA LEU A 279 -15.73 -3.16 5.11
C LEU A 279 -16.01 -3.63 3.68
N LEU A 280 -15.12 -3.34 2.74
CA LEU A 280 -15.27 -3.74 1.35
C LEU A 280 -15.32 -5.27 1.18
N THR A 281 -14.46 -6.01 1.88
CA THR A 281 -14.45 -7.48 1.80
C THR A 281 -15.75 -8.08 2.35
N MET A 282 -16.30 -7.51 3.43
CA MET A 282 -17.58 -7.96 3.99
C MET A 282 -18.73 -7.63 3.05
N SER A 283 -18.81 -6.41 2.55
CA SER A 283 -19.85 -5.98 1.62
C SER A 283 -19.85 -6.81 0.33
N ILE A 284 -18.68 -7.07 -0.23
CA ILE A 284 -18.54 -7.90 -1.42
C ILE A 284 -18.97 -9.34 -1.12
N ARG A 285 -18.58 -9.90 0.02
CA ARG A 285 -18.98 -11.25 0.42
C ARG A 285 -20.48 -11.39 0.54
N GLU A 286 -21.15 -10.48 1.24
CA GLU A 286 -22.58 -10.46 1.42
C GLU A 286 -23.35 -10.39 0.09
N LEU A 287 -22.90 -9.52 -0.83
CA LEU A 287 -23.49 -9.43 -2.15
C LEU A 287 -23.28 -10.66 -3.02
N LEU A 288 -22.18 -11.40 -2.79
CA LEU A 288 -21.84 -12.60 -3.56
C LEU A 288 -22.32 -13.91 -2.90
N GLU A 289 -22.91 -13.87 -1.71
CA GLU A 289 -23.43 -15.08 -1.02
C GLU A 289 -24.41 -15.88 -1.87
N SER A 290 -25.14 -15.22 -2.77
CA SER A 290 -26.07 -15.86 -3.71
C SER A 290 -25.38 -16.38 -4.98
N THR A 291 -24.08 -16.17 -5.15
CA THR A 291 -23.30 -16.57 -6.32
C THR A 291 -22.20 -17.56 -5.89
N ASN A 292 -21.68 -18.35 -6.83
CA ASN A 292 -20.55 -19.24 -6.57
C ASN A 292 -19.18 -18.55 -6.70
N GLU A 293 -19.14 -17.21 -6.71
CA GLU A 293 -17.92 -16.42 -6.93
C GLU A 293 -17.17 -16.17 -5.61
N ASP A 294 -15.85 -16.31 -5.61
CA ASP A 294 -15.02 -16.03 -4.43
C ASP A 294 -14.80 -14.51 -4.28
N SER A 295 -15.29 -13.95 -3.18
CA SER A 295 -15.11 -12.53 -2.83
C SER A 295 -13.65 -12.07 -2.81
N LYS A 296 -12.69 -12.99 -2.61
CA LYS A 296 -11.25 -12.70 -2.63
C LYS A 296 -10.75 -12.28 -4.01
N ASP A 297 -11.38 -12.72 -5.08
CA ASP A 297 -10.97 -12.35 -6.43
C ASP A 297 -11.23 -10.87 -6.73
N PHE A 298 -12.27 -10.30 -6.13
CA PHE A 298 -12.54 -8.85 -6.22
C PHE A 298 -11.54 -7.97 -5.47
N SER A 299 -10.76 -8.55 -4.56
CA SER A 299 -9.68 -7.86 -3.87
C SER A 299 -8.34 -7.92 -4.62
N LYS A 300 -8.30 -8.56 -5.78
CA LYS A 300 -7.11 -8.64 -6.64
C LYS A 300 -7.17 -7.55 -7.71
N HIS A 301 -6.03 -6.92 -7.95
CA HIS A 301 -5.87 -5.97 -9.06
C HIS A 301 -4.71 -6.41 -9.95
N ALA A 302 -4.74 -6.04 -11.23
CA ALA A 302 -3.74 -6.47 -12.21
C ALA A 302 -2.35 -5.82 -12.03
N MET A 303 -2.17 -4.94 -11.05
CA MET A 303 -0.92 -4.21 -10.82
C MET A 303 0.00 -5.01 -9.88
N SER A 304 0.61 -6.06 -10.38
CA SER A 304 1.65 -6.77 -9.64
C SER A 304 2.95 -5.95 -9.60
N ARG A 305 3.74 -6.14 -8.54
CA ARG A 305 5.03 -5.45 -8.32
C ARG A 305 6.11 -6.49 -8.13
N ILE A 306 7.31 -6.19 -8.59
CA ILE A 306 8.46 -7.06 -8.36
C ILE A 306 8.95 -6.84 -6.94
N VAL A 307 9.18 -7.93 -6.22
CA VAL A 307 9.74 -7.94 -4.86
C VAL A 307 11.25 -8.13 -4.95
N TYR A 308 11.99 -7.24 -4.30
CA TYR A 308 13.44 -7.32 -4.14
C TYR A 308 13.81 -7.49 -2.68
N GLY A 309 14.90 -8.18 -2.41
CA GLY A 309 15.42 -8.36 -1.07
C GLY A 309 16.92 -8.54 -1.02
N ALA A 310 17.50 -8.15 0.11
CA ALA A 310 18.92 -8.32 0.42
C ALA A 310 19.09 -8.89 1.83
N CYS A 311 19.83 -9.98 1.96
CA CYS A 311 20.25 -10.55 3.23
C CYS A 311 21.51 -9.81 3.71
N LEU A 312 21.53 -9.38 4.98
CA LEU A 312 22.65 -8.67 5.60
C LEU A 312 23.53 -9.58 6.48
N ALA A 313 23.08 -10.81 6.71
CA ALA A 313 23.82 -11.83 7.45
C ALA A 313 23.90 -13.11 6.62
N LYS A 314 25.00 -13.86 6.79
CA LYS A 314 25.24 -15.13 6.12
C LYS A 314 24.18 -16.18 6.52
N ASN A 315 23.79 -16.15 7.78
CA ASN A 315 22.78 -17.02 8.39
C ASN A 315 21.42 -16.30 8.57
N THR A 316 21.04 -15.41 7.63
CA THR A 316 19.80 -14.62 7.71
C THR A 316 18.58 -15.50 7.94
N PHE A 317 18.44 -16.61 7.21
CA PHE A 317 17.25 -17.46 7.31
C PHE A 317 17.25 -18.29 8.59
N GLU A 318 18.39 -18.81 8.99
CA GLU A 318 18.59 -19.56 10.23
C GLU A 318 18.27 -18.68 11.45
N TYR A 319 18.74 -17.43 11.43
CA TYR A 319 18.43 -16.47 12.48
C TYR A 319 16.93 -16.10 12.48
N LEU A 320 16.35 -15.79 11.34
CA LEU A 320 14.92 -15.45 11.25
C LEU A 320 14.02 -16.61 11.66
N MET A 321 14.44 -17.84 11.43
CA MET A 321 13.74 -19.05 11.86
C MET A 321 14.08 -19.47 13.31
N GLY A 322 15.01 -18.77 13.98
CA GLY A 322 15.38 -19.00 15.36
C GLY A 322 16.22 -20.27 15.60
N THR A 323 16.81 -20.84 14.56
CA THR A 323 17.79 -21.93 14.67
C THR A 323 19.14 -21.40 15.13
N ASP A 324 19.49 -20.20 14.70
CA ASP A 324 20.65 -19.46 15.17
C ASP A 324 20.24 -18.35 16.14
N GLN A 325 21.03 -18.13 17.18
CA GLN A 325 20.74 -17.12 18.19
C GLN A 325 21.27 -15.74 17.83
N GLU A 326 22.33 -15.67 17.03
CA GLU A 326 22.99 -14.44 16.64
C GLU A 326 23.20 -14.37 15.12
N PRO A 327 23.04 -13.18 14.52
CA PRO A 327 23.29 -13.00 13.10
C PRO A 327 24.81 -12.88 12.83
N VAL A 328 25.28 -13.56 11.78
CA VAL A 328 26.65 -13.44 11.26
C VAL A 328 26.64 -12.43 10.12
N TYR A 329 26.87 -11.18 10.43
CA TYR A 329 26.84 -10.10 9.45
C TYR A 329 28.01 -10.18 8.46
N TYR A 330 27.82 -9.54 7.29
CA TYR A 330 28.81 -9.46 6.21
C TYR A 330 30.04 -8.61 6.55
N THR A 331 29.99 -7.83 7.63
CA THR A 331 31.08 -6.96 8.12
C THR A 331 30.97 -6.79 9.62
N ASP A 332 32.06 -6.35 10.24
CA ASP A 332 32.06 -5.96 11.65
C ASP A 332 31.16 -4.73 11.87
N MET A 333 30.11 -4.89 12.66
CA MET A 333 29.14 -3.84 12.97
C MET A 333 29.65 -2.86 14.04
N SER A 334 30.74 -3.16 14.74
CA SER A 334 31.37 -2.25 15.71
C SER A 334 32.00 -1.03 15.01
N ASP A 335 32.50 -1.20 13.77
CA ASP A 335 33.04 -0.12 12.94
C ASP A 335 32.13 0.22 11.74
N TYR A 336 30.85 0.44 12.05
CA TYR A 336 29.81 0.68 11.05
C TYR A 336 30.12 1.87 10.12
N LYS A 337 30.82 2.90 10.61
CA LYS A 337 31.20 4.09 9.81
C LYS A 337 32.20 3.71 8.74
N LYS A 338 33.27 2.98 9.09
CA LYS A 338 34.27 2.52 8.14
C LYS A 338 33.67 1.60 7.08
N GLY A 339 32.80 0.69 7.48
CA GLY A 339 32.07 -0.18 6.56
C GLY A 339 31.19 0.61 5.59
N THR A 340 30.49 1.63 6.07
CA THR A 340 29.68 2.50 5.22
C THR A 340 30.52 3.35 4.26
N ASP A 341 31.66 3.88 4.71
CA ASP A 341 32.61 4.60 3.87
C ASP A 341 33.19 3.72 2.76
N ALA A 342 33.45 2.45 3.06
CA ALA A 342 33.88 1.49 2.05
C ALA A 342 32.84 1.32 0.94
N ILE A 343 31.55 1.23 1.28
CA ILE A 343 30.44 1.18 0.33
C ILE A 343 30.39 2.43 -0.55
N ILE A 344 30.56 3.62 0.04
CA ILE A 344 30.56 4.89 -0.68
C ILE A 344 31.73 4.91 -1.69
N ARG A 345 32.93 4.54 -1.26
CA ARG A 345 34.11 4.47 -2.14
C ARG A 345 33.94 3.46 -3.26
N PHE A 346 33.36 2.31 -2.97
CA PHE A 346 33.04 1.28 -3.99
C PHE A 346 32.09 1.86 -5.05
N TRP A 347 31.03 2.56 -4.62
CA TRP A 347 30.12 3.21 -5.54
C TRP A 347 30.81 4.33 -6.36
N GLN A 348 31.62 5.16 -5.72
CA GLN A 348 32.38 6.22 -6.40
C GLN A 348 33.26 5.65 -7.52
N ASN A 349 34.03 4.62 -7.22
CA ASN A 349 34.94 3.99 -8.18
C ASN A 349 34.20 3.31 -9.34
N ARG A 350 33.04 2.74 -9.08
CA ARG A 350 32.33 1.93 -10.07
C ARG A 350 31.37 2.75 -10.96
N TRP A 351 30.71 3.75 -10.42
CA TRP A 351 29.64 4.44 -11.15
C TRP A 351 29.83 5.96 -11.27
N LEU A 352 30.39 6.64 -10.29
CA LEU A 352 30.47 8.10 -10.28
C LEU A 352 31.31 8.62 -11.45
N GLY A 353 32.48 8.06 -11.70
CA GLY A 353 33.36 8.50 -12.78
C GLY A 353 32.69 8.42 -14.16
N SER A 354 32.05 7.28 -14.45
CA SER A 354 31.34 7.10 -15.74
C SER A 354 30.12 8.02 -15.87
N ARG A 355 29.43 8.33 -14.78
CA ARG A 355 28.31 9.28 -14.79
C ARG A 355 28.76 10.72 -15.06
N LEU A 356 29.81 11.16 -14.40
CA LEU A 356 30.34 12.51 -14.57
C LEU A 356 31.00 12.72 -15.95
N ASN A 357 31.53 11.65 -16.55
CA ASN A 357 32.11 11.68 -17.91
C ASN A 357 31.03 11.59 -19.02
N TYR A 358 29.75 11.33 -18.66
CA TYR A 358 28.68 11.37 -19.62
C TYR A 358 28.13 12.78 -19.78
N GLU A 359 28.47 13.41 -20.93
CA GLU A 359 28.20 14.83 -21.20
C GLU A 359 26.78 15.30 -20.86
N PRO A 360 25.69 14.57 -21.18
CA PRO A 360 24.34 15.02 -20.84
C PRO A 360 24.10 15.12 -19.33
N ILE A 361 24.72 14.26 -18.51
CA ILE A 361 24.63 14.35 -17.05
C ILE A 361 25.47 15.51 -16.54
N TYR A 362 26.71 15.62 -17.03
CA TYR A 362 27.62 16.69 -16.66
C TYR A 362 27.00 18.06 -16.91
N GLU A 363 26.44 18.29 -18.10
CA GLU A 363 25.78 19.55 -18.45
C GLU A 363 24.56 19.85 -17.56
N ARG A 364 23.74 18.85 -17.22
CA ARG A 364 22.61 19.01 -16.27
C ARG A 364 23.11 19.42 -14.88
N VAL A 365 24.15 18.74 -14.38
CA VAL A 365 24.76 19.08 -13.09
C VAL A 365 25.38 20.46 -13.09
N ARG A 366 26.11 20.85 -14.17
CA ARG A 366 26.75 22.14 -14.31
C ARG A 366 25.75 23.31 -14.31
N ARG A 367 24.61 23.13 -14.96
CA ARG A 367 23.54 24.14 -15.00
C ARG A 367 22.80 24.28 -13.68
N PHE A 368 23.11 23.42 -12.74
CA PHE A 368 22.41 23.37 -11.46
C PHE A 368 22.77 24.61 -10.62
N ASN A 369 21.74 25.40 -10.26
CA ASN A 369 21.92 26.61 -9.45
C ASN A 369 21.37 26.36 -8.03
N LYS A 370 22.13 26.81 -7.00
CA LYS A 370 21.68 26.74 -5.58
C LYS A 370 20.31 27.40 -5.37
N GLN A 371 20.02 28.46 -6.12
CA GLN A 371 18.72 29.14 -6.04
C GLN A 371 17.54 28.27 -6.47
N ALA A 372 17.78 27.26 -7.33
CA ALA A 372 16.74 26.29 -7.70
C ALA A 372 16.29 25.39 -6.52
N PHE A 373 17.06 25.32 -5.44
CA PHE A 373 16.75 24.56 -4.23
C PHE A 373 16.21 25.41 -3.09
N LEU A 374 16.53 26.68 -3.11
CA LEU A 374 16.05 27.56 -2.07
C LEU A 374 14.53 27.67 -2.26
N VAL A 375 13.80 27.29 -1.24
CA VAL A 375 12.44 27.76 -1.07
C VAL A 375 12.55 29.27 -1.19
N SER A 376 11.97 29.86 -2.24
CA SER A 376 12.10 31.30 -2.43
C SER A 376 11.65 31.98 -1.14
N ASN A 377 12.48 32.85 -0.56
CA ASN A 377 12.13 33.66 0.60
C ASN A 377 11.05 34.71 0.28
N GLN A 378 10.35 34.57 -0.83
CA GLN A 378 9.12 35.29 -1.17
C GLN A 378 7.87 34.73 -0.48
N ILE A 379 8.04 33.83 0.49
CA ILE A 379 7.03 33.70 1.51
C ILE A 379 7.17 34.97 2.35
N ASN A 380 6.37 35.99 2.02
CA ASN A 380 6.20 37.16 2.85
C ASN A 380 5.93 36.66 4.27
N GLU A 381 6.76 37.06 5.25
CA GLU A 381 6.66 36.66 6.66
C GLU A 381 5.29 36.99 7.28
N ASP A 382 4.48 37.81 6.60
CA ASP A 382 3.14 38.22 7.03
C ASP A 382 2.00 37.25 6.66
N LYS A 383 2.23 36.20 5.87
CA LYS A 383 1.20 35.20 5.56
C LYS A 383 1.31 34.00 6.46
N LYS A 384 0.68 34.05 7.62
CA LYS A 384 0.44 32.86 8.43
C LYS A 384 -0.30 31.81 7.57
N TRP A 385 0.34 30.69 7.36
CA TRP A 385 -0.27 29.53 6.70
C TRP A 385 -1.45 29.02 7.53
N SER A 386 -2.67 29.12 7.01
CA SER A 386 -3.82 28.41 7.54
C SER A 386 -4.41 27.55 6.43
N PHE A 387 -4.70 26.30 6.73
CA PHE A 387 -5.33 25.34 5.80
C PHE A 387 -6.69 25.84 5.27
N THR A 388 -7.36 26.73 5.97
CA THR A 388 -8.61 27.37 5.56
C THR A 388 -8.43 28.39 4.45
N LYS A 389 -7.28 29.08 4.36
CA LYS A 389 -7.01 30.03 3.28
C LYS A 389 -6.64 29.37 1.96
N LEU A 390 -6.16 28.11 1.96
CA LEU A 390 -5.87 27.35 0.75
C LEU A 390 -7.13 27.01 -0.08
N LYS A 391 -8.32 27.10 0.52
CA LYS A 391 -9.59 26.89 -0.19
C LYS A 391 -10.14 28.16 -0.86
N GLU A 392 -9.70 29.34 -0.43
CA GLU A 392 -10.25 30.62 -0.88
C GLU A 392 -9.33 31.42 -1.81
N GLU A 393 -8.02 31.15 -1.81
CA GLU A 393 -7.05 31.81 -2.69
C GLU A 393 -6.47 30.82 -3.71
N SER A 394 -7.27 30.36 -4.67
CA SER A 394 -6.80 29.64 -5.86
C SER A 394 -6.22 30.57 -6.93
N HIS A 395 -5.57 31.65 -6.54
CA HIS A 395 -4.74 32.44 -7.43
C HIS A 395 -3.30 32.01 -7.22
N MET A 396 -2.84 31.07 -8.05
CA MET A 396 -1.41 30.84 -8.20
C MET A 396 -0.74 32.14 -8.62
N PRO A 397 0.41 32.53 -8.04
CA PRO A 397 1.18 33.64 -8.56
C PRO A 397 1.49 33.33 -10.04
N ALA A 398 1.37 34.32 -10.90
CA ALA A 398 1.71 34.19 -12.31
C ALA A 398 3.07 33.52 -12.43
N VAL A 399 3.14 32.41 -13.17
CA VAL A 399 4.38 31.68 -13.39
C VAL A 399 5.29 32.61 -14.19
N ASP A 400 6.45 32.94 -13.62
CA ASP A 400 7.47 33.65 -14.35
C ASP A 400 7.88 32.77 -15.54
N GLU A 401 7.72 33.28 -16.77
CA GLU A 401 8.03 32.56 -18.00
C GLU A 401 9.48 32.08 -18.09
N ASN A 402 10.34 32.54 -17.16
CA ASN A 402 11.73 32.14 -17.01
C ASN A 402 11.95 31.01 -16.00
N GLN A 403 10.91 30.48 -15.37
CA GLN A 403 11.04 29.34 -14.45
C GLN A 403 11.30 28.05 -15.20
N THR A 404 12.49 27.51 -15.06
CA THR A 404 12.91 26.24 -15.67
C THR A 404 13.29 25.19 -14.61
N GLY A 405 13.10 23.92 -14.92
CA GLY A 405 13.63 22.81 -14.14
C GLY A 405 12.84 22.51 -12.85
N ILE A 406 13.54 22.45 -11.71
CA ILE A 406 12.97 22.00 -10.42
C ILE A 406 11.93 22.96 -9.86
N GLN A 407 12.05 24.23 -10.09
CA GLN A 407 11.07 25.19 -9.61
C GLN A 407 9.72 24.94 -10.24
N PHE A 408 9.71 24.67 -11.54
CA PHE A 408 8.53 24.22 -12.28
C PHE A 408 7.93 22.95 -11.68
N VAL A 409 8.72 21.89 -11.47
CA VAL A 409 8.26 20.64 -10.88
C VAL A 409 7.75 20.84 -9.45
N ARG A 410 8.43 21.67 -8.66
CA ARG A 410 8.03 21.98 -7.29
C ARG A 410 6.71 22.74 -7.23
N ASP A 411 6.55 23.74 -8.10
CA ASP A 411 5.33 24.54 -8.13
C ASP A 411 4.16 23.76 -8.71
N PHE A 412 4.43 22.82 -9.62
CA PHE A 412 3.49 21.80 -10.08
C PHE A 412 3.00 20.89 -8.92
N TYR A 413 3.91 20.41 -8.07
CA TYR A 413 3.56 19.63 -6.88
C TYR A 413 2.97 20.45 -5.74
N ARG A 414 3.36 21.70 -5.59
CA ARG A 414 2.84 22.63 -4.58
C ARG A 414 1.52 23.26 -4.94
N GLY A 415 1.17 23.28 -6.20
CA GLY A 415 -0.16 23.65 -6.68
C GLY A 415 -1.28 22.78 -6.13
N SER A 416 -1.04 22.24 -4.99
CA SER A 416 -1.87 21.71 -3.90
C SER A 416 -3.00 20.76 -4.27
N SER A 417 -3.20 20.40 -5.50
CA SER A 417 -4.09 19.30 -5.81
C SER A 417 -3.53 18.56 -7.00
N ALA A 418 -3.44 17.26 -6.84
CA ALA A 418 -3.14 16.33 -7.92
C ALA A 418 -4.18 16.38 -9.07
N TYR A 419 -5.02 17.43 -9.10
CA TYR A 419 -6.08 17.62 -10.08
C TYR A 419 -5.64 18.67 -11.09
N ALA A 420 -5.63 18.27 -12.36
CA ALA A 420 -5.33 19.16 -13.48
C ALA A 420 -6.20 20.43 -13.51
N ASP A 421 -7.34 20.42 -12.81
CA ASP A 421 -8.31 21.51 -12.78
C ASP A 421 -7.79 22.82 -12.18
N HIS A 422 -6.77 22.73 -11.33
CA HIS A 422 -6.22 23.87 -10.60
C HIS A 422 -4.85 24.33 -11.10
N ILE A 423 -4.34 23.72 -12.18
CA ILE A 423 -3.03 24.06 -12.75
C ILE A 423 -3.22 25.12 -13.83
N ASP A 424 -2.36 26.13 -13.86
CA ASP A 424 -2.39 27.16 -14.89
C ASP A 424 -2.19 26.58 -16.29
N SER A 425 -2.93 27.11 -17.28
CA SER A 425 -2.89 26.60 -18.67
C SER A 425 -1.51 26.75 -19.33
N SER A 426 -0.75 27.77 -18.96
CA SER A 426 0.62 27.96 -19.46
C SER A 426 1.55 26.86 -18.94
N LEU A 427 1.37 26.46 -17.67
CA LEU A 427 2.10 25.39 -17.04
C LEU A 427 1.73 24.02 -17.65
N LEU A 428 0.46 23.80 -17.91
CA LEU A 428 -0.03 22.59 -18.58
C LEU A 428 0.53 22.46 -20.00
N SER A 429 0.64 23.56 -20.73
CA SER A 429 1.20 23.56 -22.10
C SER A 429 2.65 23.11 -22.14
N ASN A 430 3.45 23.45 -21.10
CA ASN A 430 4.87 23.08 -21.00
C ASN A 430 5.11 21.58 -20.73
N ILE A 431 4.12 20.87 -20.18
CA ILE A 431 4.19 19.42 -19.91
C ILE A 431 3.38 18.60 -20.90
N HIS A 432 2.67 19.26 -21.79
CA HIS A 432 1.79 18.58 -22.74
C HIS A 432 2.58 17.87 -23.84
N LEU A 433 2.41 16.55 -23.90
CA LEU A 433 2.89 15.75 -25.03
C LEU A 433 1.80 15.69 -26.09
N VAL A 434 2.04 16.37 -27.19
CA VAL A 434 1.11 16.34 -28.33
C VAL A 434 1.08 14.94 -28.92
N THR A 435 -0.10 14.36 -28.97
CA THR A 435 -0.35 13.01 -29.47
C THR A 435 -1.29 13.05 -30.69
N ARG A 436 -1.42 11.89 -31.37
CA ARG A 436 -2.44 11.75 -32.43
C ARG A 436 -3.86 11.89 -31.88
N LEU A 437 -4.06 11.63 -30.59
CA LEU A 437 -5.36 11.73 -29.93
C LEU A 437 -5.82 13.19 -29.86
N ASP A 438 -4.94 14.14 -29.58
CA ASP A 438 -5.25 15.58 -29.54
C ASP A 438 -5.83 16.06 -30.86
N GLN A 439 -5.20 15.68 -31.97
CA GLN A 439 -5.67 16.07 -33.30
C GLN A 439 -6.99 15.36 -33.67
N ALA A 440 -7.14 14.10 -33.29
CA ALA A 440 -8.35 13.33 -33.55
C ALA A 440 -9.57 13.91 -32.81
N ILE A 441 -9.38 14.30 -31.53
CA ILE A 441 -10.43 14.93 -30.73
C ILE A 441 -10.79 16.30 -31.31
N LEU A 442 -9.79 17.14 -31.61
CA LEU A 442 -10.03 18.45 -32.21
C LEU A 442 -10.83 18.34 -33.48
N ASN A 443 -10.43 17.47 -34.41
CA ASN A 443 -11.12 17.26 -35.67
C ASN A 443 -12.58 16.80 -35.45
N ALA A 444 -12.80 15.86 -34.53
CA ALA A 444 -14.14 15.36 -34.22
C ALA A 444 -15.07 16.45 -33.66
N VAL A 445 -14.54 17.32 -32.77
CA VAL A 445 -15.29 18.47 -32.22
C VAL A 445 -15.59 19.49 -33.33
N MET A 446 -14.62 19.74 -34.22
CA MET A 446 -14.83 20.63 -35.37
C MET A 446 -15.91 20.09 -36.33
N ASP A 447 -16.01 18.77 -36.47
CA ASP A 447 -17.07 18.07 -37.21
C ASP A 447 -18.45 18.07 -36.50
N GLY A 448 -18.54 18.67 -35.32
CA GLY A 448 -19.78 18.73 -34.54
C GLY A 448 -20.12 17.45 -33.78
N LYS A 449 -19.14 16.57 -33.52
CA LYS A 449 -19.34 15.31 -32.79
C LYS A 449 -19.14 15.50 -31.27
N ASP A 450 -19.96 14.79 -30.50
CA ASP A 450 -19.75 14.65 -29.06
C ASP A 450 -18.54 13.76 -28.78
N ILE A 451 -17.79 14.10 -27.73
CA ILE A 451 -16.58 13.37 -27.30
C ILE A 451 -16.73 12.87 -25.85
N VAL A 452 -16.57 11.59 -25.69
CA VAL A 452 -16.50 10.94 -24.36
C VAL A 452 -15.10 10.38 -24.15
N LEU A 453 -14.32 11.02 -23.28
CA LEU A 453 -13.01 10.52 -22.86
C LEU A 453 -13.16 9.65 -21.63
N THR A 454 -12.92 8.35 -21.80
CA THR A 454 -12.98 7.37 -20.72
C THR A 454 -11.59 6.81 -20.43
N GLY A 455 -11.38 6.30 -19.21
CA GLY A 455 -10.11 5.72 -18.75
C GLY A 455 -9.97 5.80 -17.24
N ASN A 456 -8.84 5.32 -16.72
CA ASN A 456 -8.58 5.29 -15.28
C ASN A 456 -8.23 6.69 -14.72
N PRO A 457 -8.41 6.92 -13.41
CA PRO A 457 -7.87 8.10 -12.75
C PRO A 457 -6.37 8.24 -13.01
N GLY A 458 -5.93 9.43 -13.40
CA GLY A 458 -4.52 9.69 -13.71
C GLY A 458 -4.12 9.53 -15.18
N ASP A 459 -4.99 9.05 -16.07
CA ASP A 459 -4.70 8.87 -17.51
C ASP A 459 -4.59 10.20 -18.29
N GLY A 460 -4.73 11.35 -17.61
CA GLY A 460 -4.58 12.67 -18.23
C GLY A 460 -5.81 13.17 -18.99
N LYS A 461 -7.00 12.57 -18.82
CA LYS A 461 -8.24 12.98 -19.50
C LYS A 461 -8.55 14.47 -19.33
N THR A 462 -8.58 14.94 -18.10
CA THR A 462 -8.83 16.36 -17.76
C THR A 462 -7.77 17.27 -18.38
N HIS A 463 -6.50 16.82 -18.39
CA HIS A 463 -5.40 17.56 -19.02
C HIS A 463 -5.65 17.75 -20.52
N ILE A 464 -5.98 16.68 -21.25
CA ILE A 464 -6.28 16.73 -22.70
C ILE A 464 -7.46 17.64 -22.99
N ILE A 465 -8.54 17.55 -22.20
CA ILE A 465 -9.74 18.39 -22.39
C ILE A 465 -9.42 19.87 -22.14
N ARG A 466 -8.60 20.20 -21.15
CA ARG A 466 -8.19 21.59 -20.92
C ARG A 466 -7.38 22.17 -22.08
N MET A 467 -6.41 21.39 -22.56
CA MET A 467 -5.64 21.79 -23.74
C MET A 467 -6.51 21.95 -24.99
N LEU A 468 -7.54 21.11 -25.12
CA LEU A 468 -8.54 21.21 -26.18
C LEU A 468 -9.39 22.48 -26.03
N ARG A 469 -9.85 22.80 -24.82
CA ARG A 469 -10.63 23.99 -24.51
C ARG A 469 -9.91 25.26 -24.97
N ASP A 470 -8.67 25.42 -24.57
CA ASP A 470 -7.86 26.61 -24.90
C ASP A 470 -7.72 26.77 -26.42
N LYS A 471 -7.55 25.65 -27.17
CA LYS A 471 -7.50 25.65 -28.63
C LYS A 471 -8.85 26.00 -29.27
N LEU A 472 -9.95 25.48 -28.74
CA LEU A 472 -11.31 25.74 -29.27
C LEU A 472 -11.73 27.19 -28.99
N GLU A 473 -11.40 27.74 -27.84
CA GLU A 473 -11.60 29.16 -27.53
C GLU A 473 -10.85 30.06 -28.51
N ALA A 474 -9.58 29.75 -28.79
CA ALA A 474 -8.78 30.48 -29.78
C ALA A 474 -9.35 30.41 -31.22
N LEU A 475 -10.07 29.32 -31.53
CA LEU A 475 -10.75 29.14 -32.83
C LEU A 475 -12.19 29.69 -32.86
N GLY A 476 -12.67 30.27 -31.76
CA GLY A 476 -14.02 30.81 -31.62
C GLY A 476 -15.12 29.74 -31.72
N LYS A 477 -14.82 28.47 -31.47
CA LYS A 477 -15.77 27.36 -31.55
C LYS A 477 -16.54 27.19 -30.24
N SER A 478 -17.86 27.28 -30.28
CA SER A 478 -18.71 26.99 -29.14
C SER A 478 -18.74 25.48 -28.86
N VAL A 479 -18.47 25.09 -27.63
CA VAL A 479 -18.46 23.70 -27.15
C VAL A 479 -18.83 23.66 -25.66
N LEU A 480 -19.61 22.67 -25.23
CA LEU A 480 -19.88 22.46 -23.80
C LEU A 480 -18.89 21.40 -23.27
N ILE A 481 -18.14 21.77 -22.25
CA ILE A 481 -17.05 20.94 -21.71
C ILE A 481 -17.28 20.62 -20.24
N GLU A 482 -17.24 19.32 -19.92
CA GLU A 482 -17.21 18.80 -18.54
C GLU A 482 -15.85 18.15 -18.25
N LEU A 483 -15.09 18.79 -17.39
CA LEU A 483 -13.72 18.35 -17.07
C LEU A 483 -13.68 17.07 -16.22
N ASP A 484 -14.69 16.85 -15.39
CA ASP A 484 -14.79 15.67 -14.53
C ASP A 484 -16.25 15.32 -14.21
N ALA A 485 -16.75 14.28 -14.84
CA ALA A 485 -18.11 13.77 -14.60
C ALA A 485 -18.33 13.22 -13.18
N SER A 486 -17.28 12.92 -12.44
CA SER A 486 -17.41 12.37 -11.07
C SER A 486 -17.92 13.38 -10.05
N THR A 487 -17.90 14.67 -10.39
CA THR A 487 -18.40 15.76 -9.55
C THR A 487 -19.88 16.05 -9.75
N LEU A 488 -20.48 15.46 -10.80
CA LEU A 488 -21.86 15.71 -11.20
C LEU A 488 -22.74 14.47 -10.95
N SER A 489 -24.02 14.70 -10.69
CA SER A 489 -25.04 13.66 -10.68
C SER A 489 -25.40 13.19 -12.10
N ASN A 490 -25.95 11.99 -12.23
CA ASN A 490 -26.43 11.48 -13.52
C ASN A 490 -27.48 12.39 -14.16
N GLU A 491 -28.30 13.05 -13.34
CA GLU A 491 -29.32 13.99 -13.81
C GLU A 491 -28.70 15.26 -14.40
N GLU A 492 -27.67 15.80 -13.77
CA GLU A 492 -26.96 17.00 -14.24
C GLU A 492 -26.23 16.69 -15.55
N ILE A 493 -25.50 15.58 -15.64
CA ILE A 493 -24.82 15.18 -16.86
C ILE A 493 -25.82 15.00 -18.01
N TYR A 494 -26.95 14.34 -17.74
CA TYR A 494 -28.01 14.15 -18.75
C TYR A 494 -28.58 15.49 -19.21
N LYS A 495 -28.88 16.40 -18.29
CA LYS A 495 -29.42 17.74 -18.62
C LYS A 495 -28.42 18.54 -19.45
N HIS A 496 -27.14 18.56 -19.05
CA HIS A 496 -26.09 19.28 -19.77
C HIS A 496 -25.90 18.74 -21.18
N TRP A 497 -25.82 17.41 -21.34
CA TRP A 497 -25.64 16.78 -22.63
C TRP A 497 -26.87 17.01 -23.55
N LYS A 498 -28.06 16.86 -22.99
CA LYS A 498 -29.30 17.14 -23.76
C LYS A 498 -29.37 18.61 -24.20
N ASN A 499 -29.06 19.55 -23.30
CA ASN A 499 -29.02 20.96 -23.62
C ASN A 499 -27.99 21.29 -24.71
N ALA A 500 -26.83 20.68 -24.70
CA ALA A 500 -25.81 20.85 -25.72
C ALA A 500 -26.34 20.39 -27.09
N ARG A 501 -27.01 19.25 -27.15
CA ARG A 501 -27.61 18.75 -28.39
C ARG A 501 -28.77 19.58 -28.90
N ASP A 502 -29.64 20.02 -28.00
CA ASP A 502 -30.79 20.88 -28.37
C ASP A 502 -30.32 22.22 -28.96
N ASN A 503 -29.15 22.71 -28.54
CA ASN A 503 -28.51 23.91 -29.08
C ASN A 503 -27.52 23.63 -30.23
N ASN A 504 -27.40 22.39 -30.68
CA ASN A 504 -26.46 21.95 -31.74
C ASN A 504 -25.00 22.31 -31.44
N VAL A 505 -24.59 22.19 -30.14
CA VAL A 505 -23.24 22.41 -29.64
C VAL A 505 -22.61 21.06 -29.27
N PRO A 506 -21.37 20.76 -29.72
CA PRO A 506 -20.69 19.55 -29.31
C PRO A 506 -20.52 19.46 -27.80
N TYR A 507 -20.68 18.27 -27.24
CA TYR A 507 -20.47 17.98 -25.84
C TYR A 507 -19.19 17.18 -25.63
N VAL A 508 -18.30 17.64 -24.75
CA VAL A 508 -17.01 17.00 -24.44
C VAL A 508 -16.96 16.69 -22.95
N ILE A 509 -16.81 15.43 -22.59
CA ILE A 509 -16.83 15.00 -21.18
C ILE A 509 -15.71 14.02 -20.84
N ALA A 510 -15.03 14.28 -19.70
CA ALA A 510 -14.15 13.30 -19.05
C ALA A 510 -14.98 12.46 -18.06
N ILE A 511 -15.07 11.17 -18.31
CA ILE A 511 -15.91 10.26 -17.53
C ILE A 511 -15.17 8.94 -17.31
N ASN A 512 -15.25 8.37 -16.10
CA ASN A 512 -14.76 7.02 -15.91
C ASN A 512 -15.82 5.97 -16.28
N ALA A 513 -15.37 4.73 -16.51
CA ALA A 513 -16.24 3.67 -16.98
C ALA A 513 -17.44 3.38 -16.04
N ALA A 514 -17.24 3.48 -14.74
CA ALA A 514 -18.29 3.22 -13.75
C ALA A 514 -19.37 4.32 -13.78
N VAL A 515 -18.98 5.60 -13.90
CA VAL A 515 -19.92 6.71 -14.00
C VAL A 515 -20.67 6.65 -15.34
N LEU A 516 -20.00 6.29 -16.44
CA LEU A 516 -20.67 6.11 -17.73
C LEU A 516 -21.70 4.97 -17.69
N TYR A 517 -21.39 3.87 -17.02
CA TYR A 517 -22.35 2.80 -16.78
C TYR A 517 -23.55 3.25 -15.93
N SER A 518 -23.29 4.00 -14.86
CA SER A 518 -24.35 4.58 -14.02
C SER A 518 -25.25 5.52 -14.82
N LEU A 519 -24.65 6.39 -15.63
CA LEU A 519 -25.37 7.30 -16.52
C LEU A 519 -26.20 6.55 -17.55
N TYR A 520 -25.65 5.49 -18.17
CA TYR A 520 -26.39 4.63 -19.07
C TYR A 520 -27.60 3.98 -18.40
N ARG A 521 -27.46 3.51 -17.17
CA ARG A 521 -28.61 2.95 -16.42
C ARG A 521 -29.68 4.00 -16.12
N TYR A 522 -29.28 5.24 -15.88
CA TYR A 522 -30.19 6.34 -15.57
C TYR A 522 -31.00 6.80 -16.82
N CYS A 523 -30.35 6.88 -17.98
CA CYS A 523 -30.98 7.39 -19.21
C CYS A 523 -30.78 6.44 -20.40
N LYS A 524 -31.24 5.18 -20.28
CA LYS A 524 -31.08 4.10 -21.29
C LYS A 524 -31.56 4.45 -22.69
N ASP A 525 -32.57 5.30 -22.79
CA ASP A 525 -33.18 5.71 -24.09
C ASP A 525 -32.48 6.92 -24.69
N PHE A 526 -31.50 7.50 -24.04
CA PHE A 526 -30.72 8.62 -24.57
C PHE A 526 -29.60 8.08 -25.47
N GLU A 527 -29.82 8.15 -26.76
CA GLU A 527 -28.99 7.55 -27.81
C GLU A 527 -27.47 7.89 -27.67
N PRO A 528 -27.05 9.13 -27.35
CA PRO A 528 -25.63 9.44 -27.21
C PRO A 528 -24.94 8.65 -26.10
N VAL A 529 -25.59 8.52 -24.95
CA VAL A 529 -25.05 7.77 -23.79
C VAL A 529 -25.03 6.28 -24.10
N LYS A 530 -26.08 5.75 -24.72
CA LYS A 530 -26.17 4.35 -25.14
C LYS A 530 -25.03 4.01 -26.09
N LYS A 531 -24.83 4.82 -27.13
CA LYS A 531 -23.76 4.64 -28.12
C LYS A 531 -22.36 4.72 -27.47
N ALA A 532 -22.13 5.68 -26.56
CA ALA A 532 -20.87 5.79 -25.85
C ALA A 532 -20.59 4.55 -24.98
N TYR A 533 -21.61 4.03 -24.30
CA TYR A 533 -21.49 2.82 -23.50
C TYR A 533 -21.23 1.58 -24.35
N GLU A 534 -21.92 1.40 -25.44
CA GLU A 534 -21.72 0.29 -26.40
C GLU A 534 -20.30 0.31 -26.96
N GLN A 535 -19.82 1.47 -27.41
CA GLN A 535 -18.46 1.63 -27.93
C GLN A 535 -17.39 1.30 -26.88
N MET A 536 -17.59 1.75 -25.65
CA MET A 536 -16.68 1.41 -24.53
C MET A 536 -16.69 -0.10 -24.29
N SER A 537 -17.86 -0.74 -24.25
CA SER A 537 -17.99 -2.18 -23.98
C SER A 537 -17.33 -3.03 -25.08
N HIS A 538 -17.44 -2.61 -26.36
CA HIS A 538 -16.75 -3.27 -27.46
C HIS A 538 -15.22 -3.11 -27.40
N ALA A 539 -14.71 -1.95 -26.97
CA ALA A 539 -13.27 -1.73 -26.86
C ALA A 539 -12.61 -2.63 -25.80
N VAL A 540 -13.35 -3.01 -24.76
CA VAL A 540 -12.84 -3.90 -23.69
C VAL A 540 -12.71 -5.36 -24.18
N VAL A 541 -13.50 -5.79 -25.18
CA VAL A 541 -13.50 -7.18 -25.68
C VAL A 541 -12.34 -7.45 -26.65
N PHE A 542 -11.72 -6.44 -27.24
CA PHE A 542 -10.67 -6.60 -28.26
C PHE A 542 -9.23 -6.56 -27.70
N HIS A 543 -9.03 -6.55 -26.39
CA HIS A 543 -7.70 -6.58 -25.76
C HIS A 543 -7.46 -7.84 -24.92
N ASN A 544 -8.10 -8.96 -25.29
CA ASN A 544 -7.73 -10.30 -24.76
C ASN A 544 -6.99 -11.10 -25.83
#